data_578ef99e753ad1689854d2a2481f3a26
#
_entry.id   578ef99e753ad1689854d2a2481f3a26
#
_cell.length_a   1.000
_cell.length_b   1.000
_cell.length_c   1.000
_cell.angle_alpha   90.00
_cell.angle_beta   90.00
_cell.angle_gamma   90.00
#
_symmetry.space_group_name_H-M   'P 1'
#
loop_
_entity.id
_entity.type
_entity.pdbx_description
1 polymer ?
#
loop_
_entity_poly.entity_id
_entity_poly.type
_entity_poly.pdbx_seq_one_letter_code
_entity_poly.pdbx_strand_id
1 'polypeptide(L)'
;SDVAKQLATIMQNLLVKRLESSFSAFTQSLLNLRYYTENMIKMWENDTIFVCPQIDVNKELDFEAKTKKRGKKVSFSDCVEDIRGKIKKLTEQGRNEKGQNAEYTRKDFKEEYYTQLKEDFRLISNLYDRWARNSQDPKFDAFKENIKPELFNPQKNTSGKLVIFSEAIDTVETLARAVRAKGYKVLAITAANRDELEHTIEENFDANYDGEWKDDY
;
A
#
# COMPACT_ATOMS: atom_id res chain seq x y z
N SER A 1 2.59 26.70 7.30
CA SER A 1 1.19 26.76 7.77
C SER A 1 0.93 25.60 8.74
N ASP A 2 -0.02 25.74 9.65
CA ASP A 2 -0.37 24.71 10.65
C ASP A 2 -0.85 23.42 9.99
N VAL A 3 -1.52 23.51 8.86
CA VAL A 3 -1.95 22.35 8.06
C VAL A 3 -0.75 21.51 7.62
N ALA A 4 0.34 22.12 7.15
CA ALA A 4 1.53 21.38 6.73
C ALA A 4 2.19 20.64 7.91
N LYS A 5 2.22 21.25 9.11
CA LYS A 5 2.73 20.59 10.32
C LYS A 5 1.84 19.42 10.75
N GLN A 6 0.52 19.59 10.70
CA GLN A 6 -0.42 18.51 11.00
C GLN A 6 -0.28 17.33 10.04
N LEU A 7 -0.16 17.59 8.74
CA LEU A 7 0.07 16.55 7.73
C LEU A 7 1.40 15.82 7.97
N ALA A 8 2.48 16.55 8.28
CA ALA A 8 3.76 15.93 8.61
C ALA A 8 3.66 15.03 9.84
N THR A 9 2.95 15.45 10.88
CA THR A 9 2.72 14.64 12.08
C THR A 9 1.90 13.38 11.78
N ILE A 10 0.87 13.50 10.95
CA ILE A 10 0.06 12.34 10.50
C ILE A 10 0.94 11.35 9.73
N MET A 11 1.76 11.83 8.79
CA MET A 11 2.68 11.00 8.01
C MET A 11 3.69 10.27 8.90
N GLN A 12 4.28 10.97 9.88
CA GLN A 12 5.19 10.35 10.86
C GLN A 12 4.50 9.25 11.65
N ASN A 13 3.30 9.50 12.17
CA ASN A 13 2.54 8.50 12.92
C ASN A 13 2.18 7.28 12.06
N LEU A 14 1.81 7.50 10.81
CA LEU A 14 1.54 6.41 9.86
C LEU A 14 2.78 5.55 9.61
N LEU A 15 3.95 6.17 9.41
CA LEU A 15 5.20 5.45 9.20
C LEU A 15 5.61 4.65 10.45
N VAL A 16 5.46 5.24 11.65
CA VAL A 16 5.71 4.51 12.92
C VAL A 16 4.79 3.31 13.05
N LYS A 17 3.49 3.45 12.81
CA LYS A 17 2.54 2.33 12.83
C LYS A 17 2.90 1.23 11.82
N ARG A 18 3.36 1.61 10.63
CA ARG A 18 3.81 0.65 9.62
C ARG A 18 5.05 -0.12 10.09
N LEU A 19 6.00 0.56 10.74
CA LEU A 19 7.18 -0.06 11.34
C LEU A 19 6.81 -0.99 12.49
N GLU A 20 5.88 -0.59 13.35
CA GLU A 20 5.34 -1.42 14.44
C GLU A 20 4.60 -2.65 13.93
N SER A 21 3.96 -2.55 12.77
CA SER A 21 3.29 -3.68 12.13
C SER A 21 4.29 -4.73 11.64
N SER A 22 5.19 -4.36 10.75
CA SER A 22 6.31 -5.19 10.28
C SER A 22 7.34 -4.36 9.51
N PHE A 23 8.57 -4.86 9.43
CA PHE A 23 9.61 -4.25 8.60
C PHE A 23 9.25 -4.28 7.10
N SER A 24 8.56 -5.33 6.64
CA SER A 24 8.03 -5.42 5.27
C SER A 24 7.05 -4.28 4.98
N ALA A 25 6.07 -4.04 5.87
CA ALA A 25 5.10 -2.97 5.72
C ALA A 25 5.74 -1.58 5.70
N PHE A 26 6.73 -1.36 6.56
CA PHE A 26 7.48 -0.11 6.61
C PHE A 26 8.30 0.11 5.33
N THR A 27 9.06 -0.91 4.90
CA THR A 27 9.87 -0.84 3.68
C THR A 27 9.00 -0.58 2.44
N GLN A 28 7.84 -1.23 2.35
CA GLN A 28 6.89 -0.96 1.27
C GLN A 28 6.35 0.47 1.29
N SER A 29 6.10 1.02 2.48
CA SER A 29 5.69 2.42 2.62
C SER A 29 6.76 3.40 2.16
N LEU A 30 8.04 3.12 2.46
CA LEU A 30 9.16 3.91 1.97
C LEU A 30 9.30 3.82 0.44
N LEU A 31 9.11 2.63 -0.13
CA LEU A 31 9.11 2.44 -1.58
C LEU A 31 8.01 3.25 -2.26
N ASN A 32 6.80 3.23 -1.70
CA ASN A 32 5.68 4.01 -2.23
C ASN A 32 5.95 5.52 -2.15
N LEU A 33 6.47 6.02 -1.01
CA LEU A 33 6.84 7.43 -0.86
C LEU A 33 7.91 7.84 -1.86
N ARG A 34 8.95 7.01 -2.05
CA ARG A 34 9.99 7.24 -3.05
C ARG A 34 9.39 7.36 -4.46
N TYR A 35 8.50 6.42 -4.81
CA TYR A 35 7.83 6.41 -6.10
C TYR A 35 6.95 7.65 -6.31
N TYR A 36 6.18 8.07 -5.30
CA TYR A 36 5.32 9.25 -5.38
C TYR A 36 6.13 10.53 -5.51
N THR A 37 7.24 10.63 -4.79
CA THR A 37 8.15 11.78 -4.88
C THR A 37 8.84 11.83 -6.25
N GLU A 38 9.25 10.69 -6.79
CA GLU A 38 9.81 10.59 -8.14
C GLU A 38 8.82 11.04 -9.22
N ASN A 39 7.56 10.61 -9.11
CA ASN A 39 6.51 11.03 -10.04
C ASN A 39 6.25 12.54 -9.96
N MET A 40 6.29 13.12 -8.75
CA MET A 40 6.16 14.56 -8.58
C MET A 40 7.35 15.32 -9.23
N ILE A 41 8.57 14.80 -9.12
CA ILE A 41 9.75 15.33 -9.81
C ILE A 41 9.55 15.28 -11.33
N LYS A 42 9.09 14.14 -11.87
CA LYS A 42 8.80 13.97 -13.29
C LYS A 42 7.74 14.96 -13.79
N MET A 43 6.67 15.15 -13.02
CA MET A 43 5.64 16.14 -13.33
C MET A 43 6.21 17.57 -13.34
N TRP A 44 7.04 17.90 -12.36
CA TRP A 44 7.72 19.18 -12.29
C TRP A 44 8.64 19.44 -13.49
N GLU A 45 9.48 18.47 -13.83
CA GLU A 45 10.43 18.58 -14.94
C GLU A 45 9.73 18.75 -16.32
N ASN A 46 8.51 18.21 -16.45
CA ASN A 46 7.69 18.34 -17.63
C ASN A 46 6.71 19.54 -17.58
N ASP A 47 6.82 20.40 -16.57
CA ASP A 47 5.93 21.56 -16.38
C ASP A 47 4.44 21.21 -16.41
N THR A 48 4.08 20.03 -15.90
CA THR A 48 2.72 19.49 -15.92
C THR A 48 2.46 18.78 -14.59
N ILE A 49 1.78 19.44 -13.67
CA ILE A 49 1.58 18.99 -12.30
C ILE A 49 0.09 18.76 -12.05
N PHE A 50 -0.29 17.55 -11.72
CA PHE A 50 -1.68 17.20 -11.41
C PHE A 50 -1.92 17.16 -9.89
N VAL A 51 -2.95 17.87 -9.44
CA VAL A 51 -3.49 17.75 -8.09
C VAL A 51 -4.93 17.27 -8.23
N CYS A 52 -5.15 15.98 -8.00
CA CYS A 52 -6.40 15.30 -8.32
C CYS A 52 -6.82 14.37 -7.18
N PRO A 53 -7.62 14.82 -6.19
CA PRO A 53 -8.06 13.99 -5.08
C PRO A 53 -8.89 12.77 -5.48
N GLN A 54 -9.51 12.79 -6.66
CA GLN A 54 -10.39 11.72 -7.16
C GLN A 54 -9.73 10.85 -8.23
N ILE A 55 -8.48 11.13 -8.58
CA ILE A 55 -7.71 10.37 -9.57
C ILE A 55 -6.39 9.98 -8.91
N ASP A 56 -6.09 8.70 -8.88
CA ASP A 56 -4.78 8.22 -8.47
C ASP A 56 -3.74 8.53 -9.56
N VAL A 57 -3.18 9.74 -9.48
CA VAL A 57 -2.17 10.25 -10.42
C VAL A 57 -0.95 9.33 -10.47
N ASN A 58 -0.54 8.77 -9.34
CA ASN A 58 0.63 7.88 -9.28
C ASN A 58 0.39 6.58 -10.05
N LYS A 59 -0.81 6.01 -9.94
CA LYS A 59 -1.22 4.85 -10.73
C LYS A 59 -1.30 5.18 -12.22
N GLU A 60 -1.74 6.39 -12.56
CA GLU A 60 -1.77 6.83 -13.96
C GLU A 60 -0.37 7.06 -14.55
N LEU A 61 0.61 7.36 -13.73
CA LEU A 61 2.02 7.52 -14.11
C LEU A 61 2.83 6.22 -14.03
N ASP A 62 2.19 5.07 -13.81
CA ASP A 62 2.86 3.76 -13.86
C ASP A 62 3.05 3.30 -15.31
N PHE A 63 4.18 3.71 -15.88
CA PHE A 63 4.56 3.41 -17.26
C PHE A 63 4.72 1.91 -17.52
N GLU A 64 5.25 1.17 -16.54
CA GLU A 64 5.50 -0.27 -16.69
C GLU A 64 4.20 -1.06 -16.73
N ALA A 65 3.30 -0.81 -15.78
CA ALA A 65 2.00 -1.45 -15.75
C ALA A 65 1.18 -1.10 -17.01
N LYS A 66 1.20 0.16 -17.44
CA LYS A 66 0.50 0.59 -18.66
C LYS A 66 1.11 -0.02 -19.93
N THR A 67 2.43 -0.11 -20.02
CA THR A 67 3.14 -0.74 -21.14
C THR A 67 2.76 -2.21 -21.25
N LYS A 68 2.77 -2.95 -20.13
CA LYS A 68 2.33 -4.35 -20.09
C LYS A 68 0.87 -4.50 -20.52
N LYS A 69 -0.01 -3.64 -20.02
CA LYS A 69 -1.44 -3.68 -20.33
C LYS A 69 -1.76 -3.34 -21.79
N ARG A 70 -1.06 -2.37 -22.37
CA ARG A 70 -1.29 -1.87 -23.75
C ARG A 70 -0.50 -2.63 -24.82
N GLY A 71 0.51 -3.42 -24.42
CA GLY A 71 1.40 -4.12 -25.35
C GLY A 71 2.32 -3.21 -26.17
N LYS A 72 2.41 -1.92 -25.84
CA LYS A 72 3.28 -0.93 -26.47
C LYS A 72 3.88 0.00 -25.43
N LYS A 73 5.07 0.55 -25.72
CA LYS A 73 5.73 1.52 -24.84
C LYS A 73 4.84 2.74 -24.61
N VAL A 74 4.63 3.09 -23.35
CA VAL A 74 3.84 4.24 -22.91
C VAL A 74 4.78 5.36 -22.49
N SER A 75 4.53 6.58 -22.96
CA SER A 75 5.29 7.79 -22.65
C SER A 75 4.64 8.61 -21.52
N PHE A 76 5.36 9.59 -20.98
CA PHE A 76 4.80 10.57 -20.04
C PHE A 76 3.61 11.31 -20.67
N SER A 77 3.74 11.73 -21.92
CA SER A 77 2.66 12.42 -22.64
C SER A 77 1.39 11.57 -22.75
N ASP A 78 1.51 10.26 -23.01
CA ASP A 78 0.35 9.36 -23.04
C ASP A 78 -0.35 9.31 -21.68
N CYS A 79 0.41 9.32 -20.58
CA CYS A 79 -0.15 9.34 -19.23
C CYS A 79 -0.82 10.69 -18.91
N VAL A 80 -0.24 11.79 -19.37
CA VAL A 80 -0.82 13.14 -19.23
C VAL A 80 -2.19 13.20 -19.92
N GLU A 81 -2.30 12.71 -21.14
CA GLU A 81 -3.56 12.67 -21.88
C GLU A 81 -4.60 11.77 -21.21
N ASP A 82 -4.20 10.64 -20.64
CA ASP A 82 -5.08 9.78 -19.84
C ASP A 82 -5.66 10.52 -18.62
N ILE A 83 -4.82 11.28 -17.89
CA ILE A 83 -5.23 12.05 -16.71
C ILE A 83 -6.18 13.17 -17.12
N ARG A 84 -5.82 13.94 -18.17
CA ARG A 84 -6.68 15.00 -18.73
C ARG A 84 -8.04 14.47 -19.14
N GLY A 85 -8.08 13.31 -19.81
CA GLY A 85 -9.32 12.63 -20.17
C GLY A 85 -10.20 12.25 -18.97
N LYS A 86 -9.58 11.85 -17.86
CA LYS A 86 -10.29 11.56 -16.61
C LYS A 86 -10.81 12.81 -15.93
N ILE A 87 -10.02 13.89 -15.87
CA ILE A 87 -10.46 15.19 -15.34
C ILE A 87 -11.67 15.68 -16.13
N LYS A 88 -11.60 15.63 -17.47
CA LYS A 88 -12.69 16.03 -18.36
C LYS A 88 -13.98 15.24 -18.06
N LYS A 89 -13.89 13.91 -17.94
CA LYS A 89 -15.06 13.06 -17.59
C LYS A 89 -15.66 13.43 -16.24
N LEU A 90 -14.82 13.70 -15.22
CA LEU A 90 -15.30 14.14 -13.91
C LEU A 90 -16.04 15.48 -13.99
N THR A 91 -15.53 16.41 -14.82
CA THR A 91 -16.17 17.72 -15.06
C THR A 91 -17.52 17.56 -15.77
N GLU A 92 -17.59 16.75 -16.82
CA GLU A 92 -18.83 16.45 -17.55
C GLU A 92 -19.90 15.77 -16.66
N GLN A 93 -19.46 15.03 -15.65
CA GLN A 93 -20.34 14.37 -14.65
C GLN A 93 -20.74 15.28 -13.48
N GLY A 94 -20.37 16.56 -13.46
CA GLY A 94 -20.60 17.47 -12.35
C GLY A 94 -19.78 17.14 -11.08
N ARG A 95 -18.76 16.30 -11.19
CA ARG A 95 -17.94 15.85 -10.04
C ARG A 95 -16.66 16.67 -9.85
N ASN A 96 -16.45 17.71 -10.63
CA ASN A 96 -15.31 18.61 -10.55
C ASN A 96 -15.73 20.09 -10.50
N GLU A 97 -16.92 20.39 -9.98
CA GLU A 97 -17.49 21.75 -9.96
C GLU A 97 -16.61 22.77 -9.21
N LYS A 98 -15.90 22.33 -8.19
CA LYS A 98 -14.98 23.18 -7.41
C LYS A 98 -13.56 23.22 -8.00
N GLY A 99 -13.31 22.60 -9.15
CA GLY A 99 -11.98 22.53 -9.75
C GLY A 99 -10.94 21.80 -8.90
N GLN A 100 -11.38 20.87 -8.02
CA GLN A 100 -10.49 20.15 -7.11
C GLN A 100 -9.56 19.17 -7.83
N ASN A 101 -9.92 18.72 -9.03
CA ASN A 101 -9.02 17.95 -9.90
C ASN A 101 -8.51 18.90 -10.99
N ALA A 102 -7.27 19.29 -10.90
CA ALA A 102 -6.70 20.31 -11.77
C ALA A 102 -5.25 20.00 -12.19
N GLU A 103 -4.88 20.57 -13.32
CA GLU A 103 -3.53 20.63 -13.86
C GLU A 103 -2.93 22.01 -13.56
N TYR A 104 -1.68 22.01 -13.11
CA TYR A 104 -0.89 23.19 -12.78
C TYR A 104 0.43 23.17 -13.54
N THR A 105 1.09 24.32 -13.56
CA THR A 105 2.46 24.51 -14.07
C THR A 105 3.40 24.81 -12.92
N ARG A 106 4.71 24.78 -13.16
CA ARG A 106 5.72 25.18 -12.16
C ARG A 106 5.51 26.59 -11.59
N LYS A 107 4.93 27.49 -12.39
CA LYS A 107 4.67 28.89 -12.01
C LYS A 107 3.63 29.02 -10.89
N ASP A 108 2.82 28.01 -10.70
CA ASP A 108 1.78 27.98 -9.65
C ASP A 108 2.35 27.62 -8.27
N PHE A 109 3.64 27.28 -8.19
CA PHE A 109 4.34 26.85 -6.98
C PHE A 109 5.52 27.76 -6.69
N LYS A 110 5.98 27.75 -5.41
CA LYS A 110 7.20 28.43 -5.02
C LYS A 110 8.43 27.73 -5.60
N GLU A 111 9.45 28.51 -5.96
CA GLU A 111 10.68 27.97 -6.57
C GLU A 111 11.42 26.99 -5.63
N GLU A 112 11.42 27.24 -4.34
CA GLU A 112 12.06 26.38 -3.33
C GLU A 112 11.43 24.97 -3.28
N TYR A 113 10.19 24.80 -3.74
CA TYR A 113 9.48 23.54 -3.70
C TYR A 113 10.24 22.43 -4.42
N TYR A 114 10.79 22.69 -5.59
CA TYR A 114 11.54 21.68 -6.34
C TYR A 114 12.84 21.27 -5.66
N THR A 115 13.52 22.22 -5.02
CA THR A 115 14.74 21.92 -4.26
C THR A 115 14.43 21.04 -3.05
N GLN A 116 13.36 21.34 -2.32
CA GLN A 116 12.89 20.53 -1.20
C GLN A 116 12.47 19.13 -1.66
N LEU A 117 11.75 19.03 -2.76
CA LEU A 117 11.28 17.76 -3.32
C LEU A 117 12.45 16.82 -3.70
N LYS A 118 13.53 17.37 -4.26
CA LYS A 118 14.75 16.58 -4.57
C LYS A 118 15.46 16.13 -3.30
N GLU A 119 15.51 16.96 -2.28
CA GLU A 119 16.10 16.60 -1.00
C GLU A 119 15.28 15.50 -0.30
N ASP A 120 13.96 15.62 -0.29
CA ASP A 120 13.06 14.59 0.23
C ASP A 120 13.25 13.26 -0.50
N PHE A 121 13.34 13.28 -1.83
CA PHE A 121 13.60 12.08 -2.63
C PHE A 121 14.93 11.42 -2.25
N ARG A 122 15.98 12.22 -2.04
CA ARG A 122 17.29 11.73 -1.62
C ARG A 122 17.24 11.07 -0.23
N LEU A 123 16.57 11.72 0.72
CA LEU A 123 16.43 11.20 2.08
C LEU A 123 15.59 9.92 2.12
N ILE A 124 14.45 9.89 1.44
CA ILE A 124 13.57 8.72 1.36
C ILE A 124 14.30 7.55 0.67
N SER A 125 15.02 7.81 -0.42
CA SER A 125 15.80 6.79 -1.14
C SER A 125 16.88 6.18 -0.26
N ASN A 126 17.64 7.00 0.46
CA ASN A 126 18.66 6.51 1.40
C ASN A 126 18.05 5.67 2.53
N LEU A 127 16.91 6.12 3.06
CA LEU A 127 16.21 5.38 4.11
C LEU A 127 15.69 4.04 3.59
N TYR A 128 15.06 4.03 2.42
CA TYR A 128 14.60 2.81 1.75
C TYR A 128 15.75 1.83 1.53
N ASP A 129 16.86 2.28 0.97
CA ASP A 129 18.03 1.42 0.65
C ASP A 129 18.62 0.78 1.92
N ARG A 130 18.62 1.49 3.05
CA ARG A 130 19.06 0.94 4.34
C ARG A 130 18.10 -0.12 4.86
N TRP A 131 16.80 0.12 4.79
CA TRP A 131 15.77 -0.79 5.30
C TRP A 131 15.56 -2.00 4.38
N ALA A 132 15.66 -1.83 3.07
CA ALA A 132 15.57 -2.93 2.10
C ALA A 132 16.66 -3.99 2.24
N ARG A 133 17.82 -3.60 2.82
CA ARG A 133 18.93 -4.53 3.13
C ARG A 133 18.79 -5.21 4.48
N ASN A 134 17.85 -4.76 5.32
CA ASN A 134 17.66 -5.35 6.62
C ASN A 134 16.84 -6.64 6.49
N SER A 135 17.51 -7.77 6.69
CA SER A 135 16.88 -9.10 6.63
C SER A 135 16.33 -9.59 7.98
N GLN A 136 16.56 -8.86 9.06
CA GLN A 136 16.15 -9.23 10.40
C GLN A 136 14.94 -8.41 10.83
N ASP A 137 13.82 -9.09 11.06
CA ASP A 137 12.63 -8.54 11.70
C ASP A 137 12.40 -9.31 13.00
N PRO A 138 12.83 -8.79 14.18
CA PRO A 138 12.77 -9.52 15.45
C PRO A 138 11.35 -9.97 15.81
N LYS A 139 10.33 -9.14 15.50
CA LYS A 139 8.93 -9.48 15.75
C LYS A 139 8.48 -10.64 14.87
N PHE A 140 8.84 -10.59 13.60
CA PHE A 140 8.51 -11.64 12.64
C PHE A 140 9.30 -12.93 12.93
N ASP A 141 10.56 -12.81 13.31
CA ASP A 141 11.39 -13.96 13.69
C ASP A 141 10.84 -14.66 14.94
N ALA A 142 10.49 -13.89 15.99
CA ALA A 142 9.83 -14.41 17.17
C ALA A 142 8.48 -15.09 16.82
N PHE A 143 7.69 -14.52 15.91
CA PHE A 143 6.46 -15.15 15.43
C PHE A 143 6.74 -16.52 14.78
N LYS A 144 7.71 -16.60 13.86
CA LYS A 144 8.07 -17.85 13.15
C LYS A 144 8.53 -18.94 14.13
N GLU A 145 9.29 -18.57 15.16
CA GLU A 145 9.79 -19.49 16.17
C GLU A 145 8.66 -20.05 17.03
N ASN A 146 7.64 -19.24 17.32
CA ASN A 146 6.55 -19.59 18.21
C ASN A 146 5.32 -20.23 17.52
N ILE A 147 5.30 -20.36 16.19
CA ILE A 147 4.17 -20.96 15.47
C ILE A 147 3.84 -22.36 16.02
N LYS A 148 4.80 -23.28 16.05
CA LYS A 148 4.58 -24.66 16.55
C LYS A 148 4.50 -24.75 18.08
N PRO A 149 5.49 -24.27 18.83
CA PRO A 149 5.55 -24.54 20.27
C PRO A 149 4.50 -23.78 21.07
N GLU A 150 4.01 -22.65 20.58
CA GLU A 150 3.07 -21.80 21.31
C GLU A 150 1.71 -21.70 20.62
N LEU A 151 1.67 -21.25 19.36
CA LEU A 151 0.42 -20.91 18.69
C LEU A 151 -0.37 -22.15 18.24
N PHE A 152 0.31 -23.21 17.84
CA PHE A 152 -0.30 -24.49 17.49
C PHE A 152 0.07 -25.61 18.48
N ASN A 153 0.35 -25.25 19.74
CA ASN A 153 0.53 -26.22 20.79
C ASN A 153 -0.83 -26.85 21.19
N PRO A 154 -1.02 -28.17 21.03
CA PRO A 154 -2.31 -28.81 21.33
C PRO A 154 -2.82 -28.63 22.77
N GLN A 155 -1.91 -28.38 23.71
CA GLN A 155 -2.29 -28.10 25.11
C GLN A 155 -2.79 -26.66 25.31
N LYS A 156 -2.42 -25.71 24.43
CA LYS A 156 -2.80 -24.29 24.49
C LYS A 156 -3.87 -23.95 23.49
N ASN A 157 -3.82 -24.54 22.32
CA ASN A 157 -4.76 -24.34 21.23
C ASN A 157 -5.41 -25.68 20.87
N THR A 158 -6.44 -26.02 21.57
CA THR A 158 -7.17 -27.31 21.40
C THR A 158 -7.98 -27.37 20.11
N SER A 159 -8.38 -26.21 19.56
CA SER A 159 -9.11 -26.14 18.30
C SER A 159 -8.21 -26.31 17.07
N GLY A 160 -6.89 -26.10 17.22
CA GLY A 160 -5.97 -26.07 16.08
C GLY A 160 -6.17 -24.88 15.13
N LYS A 161 -7.07 -23.95 15.45
CA LYS A 161 -7.37 -22.75 14.64
C LYS A 161 -6.63 -21.54 15.19
N LEU A 162 -6.19 -20.65 14.29
CA LEU A 162 -5.54 -19.40 14.65
C LEU A 162 -6.06 -18.28 13.76
N VAL A 163 -6.52 -17.19 14.37
CA VAL A 163 -6.93 -15.98 13.65
C VAL A 163 -5.98 -14.85 14.02
N ILE A 164 -5.39 -14.21 13.01
CA ILE A 164 -4.44 -13.11 13.18
C ILE A 164 -4.97 -11.89 12.47
N PHE A 165 -5.08 -10.78 13.19
CA PHE A 165 -5.48 -9.48 12.64
C PHE A 165 -4.27 -8.57 12.42
N SER A 166 -4.28 -7.84 11.32
CA SER A 166 -3.29 -6.80 11.01
C SER A 166 -3.93 -5.64 10.26
N GLU A 167 -3.47 -4.42 10.55
CA GLU A 167 -3.87 -3.22 9.81
C GLU A 167 -3.17 -3.09 8.45
N ALA A 168 -2.09 -3.86 8.22
CA ALA A 168 -1.27 -3.77 7.01
C ALA A 168 -1.38 -5.03 6.16
N ILE A 169 -1.82 -4.90 4.91
CA ILE A 169 -1.93 -6.00 3.94
C ILE A 169 -0.57 -6.69 3.74
N ASP A 170 0.51 -5.91 3.62
CA ASP A 170 1.87 -6.45 3.48
C ASP A 170 2.27 -7.37 4.65
N THR A 171 1.81 -7.05 5.87
CA THR A 171 2.00 -7.89 7.05
C THR A 171 1.19 -9.17 6.95
N VAL A 172 -0.08 -9.09 6.53
CA VAL A 172 -0.95 -10.27 6.33
C VAL A 172 -0.31 -11.23 5.33
N GLU A 173 0.16 -10.75 4.20
CA GLU A 173 0.80 -11.58 3.17
C GLU A 173 2.10 -12.22 3.66
N THR A 174 2.90 -11.47 4.42
CA THR A 174 4.17 -11.96 4.98
C THR A 174 3.93 -13.04 6.03
N LEU A 175 2.98 -12.84 6.93
CA LEU A 175 2.57 -13.84 7.93
C LEU A 175 1.98 -15.08 7.27
N ALA A 176 1.07 -14.92 6.32
CA ALA A 176 0.46 -16.03 5.59
C ALA A 176 1.52 -16.91 4.88
N ARG A 177 2.51 -16.27 4.26
CA ARG A 177 3.63 -16.99 3.62
C ARG A 177 4.45 -17.78 4.62
N ALA A 178 4.73 -17.19 5.79
CA ALA A 178 5.50 -17.87 6.84
C ALA A 178 4.76 -19.07 7.42
N VAL A 179 3.46 -18.95 7.65
CA VAL A 179 2.63 -20.04 8.20
C VAL A 179 2.49 -21.16 7.17
N ARG A 180 2.26 -20.84 5.89
CA ARG A 180 2.25 -21.85 4.79
C ARG A 180 3.58 -22.58 4.68
N ALA A 181 4.70 -21.89 4.82
CA ALA A 181 6.04 -22.50 4.78
C ALA A 181 6.29 -23.50 5.93
N LYS A 182 5.51 -23.45 7.02
CA LYS A 182 5.52 -24.43 8.11
C LYS A 182 4.55 -25.60 7.88
N GLY A 183 3.85 -25.64 6.74
CA GLY A 183 2.93 -26.71 6.35
C GLY A 183 1.48 -26.51 6.82
N TYR A 184 1.13 -25.35 7.36
CA TYR A 184 -0.25 -25.04 7.73
C TYR A 184 -1.04 -24.48 6.54
N LYS A 185 -2.32 -24.79 6.49
CA LYS A 185 -3.26 -24.17 5.56
C LYS A 185 -3.58 -22.75 6.05
N VAL A 186 -3.70 -21.80 5.15
CA VAL A 186 -3.88 -20.38 5.49
C VAL A 186 -4.87 -19.71 4.55
N LEU A 187 -5.91 -19.15 5.13
CA LEU A 187 -6.84 -18.25 4.47
C LEU A 187 -6.40 -16.81 4.74
N ALA A 188 -5.85 -16.13 3.73
CA ALA A 188 -5.46 -14.72 3.82
C ALA A 188 -6.61 -13.84 3.32
N ILE A 189 -7.18 -13.04 4.23
CA ILE A 189 -8.37 -12.24 3.98
C ILE A 189 -7.97 -10.76 3.95
N THR A 190 -8.43 -10.05 2.94
CA THR A 190 -8.26 -8.61 2.77
C THR A 190 -9.60 -7.99 2.35
N ALA A 191 -9.70 -6.67 2.35
CA ALA A 191 -10.90 -5.99 1.85
C ALA A 191 -11.23 -6.33 0.38
N ALA A 192 -10.23 -6.75 -0.40
CA ALA A 192 -10.42 -7.06 -1.83
C ALA A 192 -11.05 -8.44 -2.08
N ASN A 193 -10.91 -9.40 -1.15
CA ASN A 193 -11.39 -10.78 -1.35
C ASN A 193 -12.34 -11.26 -0.24
N ARG A 194 -12.68 -10.40 0.71
CA ARG A 194 -13.52 -10.76 1.86
C ARG A 194 -14.88 -11.31 1.43
N ASP A 195 -15.56 -10.60 0.54
CA ASP A 195 -16.93 -10.95 0.12
C ASP A 195 -16.96 -12.29 -0.63
N GLU A 196 -15.92 -12.58 -1.43
CA GLU A 196 -15.76 -13.86 -2.13
C GLU A 196 -15.48 -15.03 -1.17
N LEU A 197 -14.86 -14.74 -0.02
CA LEU A 197 -14.45 -15.74 0.97
C LEU A 197 -15.39 -15.87 2.15
N GLU A 198 -16.48 -15.09 2.22
CA GLU A 198 -17.40 -15.04 3.35
C GLU A 198 -17.87 -16.42 3.77
N HIS A 199 -18.40 -17.21 2.84
CA HIS A 199 -18.87 -18.57 3.10
C HIS A 199 -17.73 -19.50 3.57
N THR A 200 -16.55 -19.38 2.99
CA THR A 200 -15.37 -20.15 3.44
C THR A 200 -14.95 -19.81 4.87
N ILE A 201 -15.09 -18.54 5.26
CA ILE A 201 -14.80 -18.09 6.62
C ILE A 201 -15.80 -18.70 7.59
N GLU A 202 -17.10 -18.64 7.27
CA GLU A 202 -18.17 -19.20 8.09
C GLU A 202 -17.98 -20.71 8.31
N GLU A 203 -17.83 -21.47 7.24
CA GLU A 203 -17.65 -22.93 7.27
C GLU A 203 -16.42 -23.40 8.07
N ASN A 204 -15.37 -22.58 8.18
CA ASN A 204 -14.10 -22.98 8.80
C ASN A 204 -13.82 -22.31 10.14
N PHE A 205 -14.42 -21.14 10.44
CA PHE A 205 -14.02 -20.32 11.59
C PHE A 205 -15.18 -19.78 12.43
N ASP A 206 -16.43 -19.79 11.95
CA ASP A 206 -17.56 -19.31 12.74
C ASP A 206 -18.14 -20.41 13.61
N ALA A 207 -17.97 -20.28 14.92
CA ALA A 207 -18.50 -21.23 15.91
C ALA A 207 -20.04 -21.31 15.93
N ASN A 208 -20.75 -20.36 15.34
CA ASN A 208 -22.21 -20.33 15.29
C ASN A 208 -22.74 -20.76 13.91
N TYR A 209 -21.87 -21.19 13.02
CA TYR A 209 -22.30 -21.69 11.70
C TYR A 209 -23.13 -22.96 11.87
N ASP A 210 -24.35 -22.96 11.34
CA ASP A 210 -25.32 -24.05 11.45
C ASP A 210 -25.27 -25.05 10.30
N GLY A 211 -24.38 -24.83 9.32
CA GLY A 211 -24.12 -25.72 8.20
C GLY A 211 -23.09 -26.81 8.48
N GLU A 212 -22.62 -27.47 7.46
CA GLU A 212 -21.57 -28.48 7.56
C GLU A 212 -20.20 -27.80 7.78
N TRP A 213 -19.61 -28.06 8.94
CA TRP A 213 -18.27 -27.57 9.29
C TRP A 213 -17.21 -28.20 8.41
N LYS A 214 -16.31 -27.38 7.90
CA LYS A 214 -15.13 -27.81 7.15
C LYS A 214 -13.87 -27.56 7.95
N ASP A 215 -12.89 -28.41 7.77
CA ASP A 215 -11.56 -28.29 8.36
C ASP A 215 -10.49 -28.11 7.26
N ASP A 216 -10.80 -27.20 6.33
CA ASP A 216 -9.94 -26.94 5.19
C ASP A 216 -8.79 -25.98 5.51
N TYR A 217 -8.91 -25.20 6.61
CA TYR A 217 -7.94 -24.19 7.02
C TYR A 217 -7.64 -24.24 8.51
#